data_3d6a4ff4a6094d00cc496fd5a4cca4d3
#
_entry.id   3d6a4ff4a6094d00cc496fd5a4cca4d3
#
_cell.length_a   1.000
_cell.length_b   1.000
_cell.length_c   1.000
_cell.angle_alpha   90.00
_cell.angle_beta   90.00
_cell.angle_gamma   90.00
#
_symmetry.space_group_name_H-M   'P 1'
#
loop_
_entity.id
_entity.type
_entity.pdbx_description
1 polymer ?
#
loop_
_entity_poly.entity_id
_entity_poly.type
_entity_poly.pdbx_seq_one_letter_code
_entity_poly.pdbx_strand_id
1 'polypeptide(L)'
;MEISCLGNSDLRITPIGIGAWAIGGGGWNGSMGPQNDSDSIPAIHAALDYGLNWIDTAALYGLGHSEEMVARAIQRRTPKPYVFTKCERVWDEDGNIGACLKAESIRRGCEDSLRRLKTDVIDLYQIHWPEPDQDIEEGWTELARLKEEGKVRYIGVSNFSVGQMKRAQAIAPITS
;
A
#
# COMPACT_ATOMS: atom_id res chain seq x y z
N MET A 1 -1.04 -5.08 23.37
CA MET A 1 0.10 -4.28 22.84
C MET A 1 -0.19 -2.80 23.04
N GLU A 2 0.82 -1.97 23.27
CA GLU A 2 0.68 -0.53 23.29
C GLU A 2 0.27 -0.04 21.88
N ILE A 3 -0.67 0.89 21.80
CA ILE A 3 -1.18 1.40 20.53
C ILE A 3 -0.87 2.89 20.43
N SER A 4 -0.31 3.32 19.31
CA SER A 4 0.00 4.73 19.02
C SER A 4 -0.63 5.20 17.72
N CYS A 5 -0.77 6.50 17.55
CA CYS A 5 -1.20 7.07 16.27
C CYS A 5 -0.06 6.98 15.24
N LEU A 6 -0.40 6.66 14.00
CA LEU A 6 0.53 6.71 12.88
C LEU A 6 0.71 8.17 12.44
N GLY A 7 1.92 8.71 12.65
CA GLY A 7 2.23 10.08 12.25
C GLY A 7 1.21 11.10 12.75
N ASN A 8 0.67 11.89 11.84
CA ASN A 8 -0.36 12.91 12.10
C ASN A 8 -1.79 12.40 11.90
N SER A 9 -2.01 11.09 11.84
CA SER A 9 -3.32 10.47 11.58
C SER A 9 -4.07 10.09 12.86
N ASP A 10 -5.34 9.70 12.70
CA ASP A 10 -6.16 9.03 13.72
C ASP A 10 -6.02 7.50 13.71
N LEU A 11 -5.17 6.94 12.81
CA LEU A 11 -4.93 5.51 12.72
C LEU A 11 -4.17 5.03 13.95
N ARG A 12 -4.86 4.33 14.82
CA ARG A 12 -4.31 3.77 16.05
C ARG A 12 -3.75 2.38 15.77
N ILE A 13 -2.44 2.30 15.56
CA ILE A 13 -1.74 1.08 15.13
C ILE A 13 -0.94 0.43 16.26
N THR A 14 -0.79 -0.89 16.17
CA THR A 14 0.15 -1.65 16.99
C THR A 14 1.59 -1.38 16.55
N PRO A 15 2.59 -1.51 17.45
CA PRO A 15 4.01 -1.27 17.12
C PRO A 15 4.55 -2.18 16.02
N ILE A 16 3.92 -3.34 15.83
CA ILE A 16 4.26 -4.34 14.82
C ILE A 16 3.04 -4.56 13.94
N GLY A 17 3.25 -4.64 12.64
CA GLY A 17 2.23 -4.98 11.63
C GLY A 17 2.64 -6.16 10.78
N ILE A 18 1.82 -6.50 9.82
CA ILE A 18 2.04 -7.59 8.89
C ILE A 18 2.61 -7.02 7.59
N GLY A 19 3.85 -7.40 7.24
CA GLY A 19 4.42 -7.13 5.93
C GLY A 19 4.03 -8.24 4.94
N ALA A 20 3.35 -7.87 3.86
CA ALA A 20 2.78 -8.83 2.91
C ALA A 20 3.63 -9.03 1.63
N TRP A 21 4.88 -8.62 1.63
CA TRP A 21 5.75 -8.78 0.44
C TRP A 21 5.90 -10.25 0.03
N ALA A 22 6.25 -11.14 0.96
CA ALA A 22 6.39 -12.57 0.69
C ALA A 22 5.08 -13.21 0.18
N ILE A 23 3.93 -12.68 0.59
CA ILE A 23 2.59 -13.14 0.15
C ILE A 23 2.37 -12.92 -1.35
N GLY A 24 3.11 -12.04 -1.99
CA GLY A 24 3.11 -11.87 -3.43
C GLY A 24 3.57 -13.10 -4.23
N GLY A 25 4.20 -14.07 -3.57
CA GLY A 25 4.67 -15.30 -4.21
C GLY A 25 5.81 -15.09 -5.19
N GLY A 26 6.08 -16.10 -6.01
CA GLY A 26 7.14 -16.12 -7.02
C GLY A 26 6.70 -15.60 -8.38
N GLY A 27 7.63 -15.64 -9.35
CA GLY A 27 7.32 -15.38 -10.77
C GLY A 27 7.35 -13.91 -11.19
N TRP A 28 7.79 -13.00 -10.34
CA TRP A 28 7.96 -11.59 -10.67
C TRP A 28 9.31 -11.06 -10.15
N ASN A 29 9.82 -9.99 -10.75
CA ASN A 29 11.10 -9.42 -10.38
C ASN A 29 11.00 -8.74 -9.00
N GLY A 30 11.82 -9.20 -8.05
CA GLY A 30 11.79 -8.75 -6.65
C GLY A 30 11.02 -9.71 -5.72
N SER A 31 10.54 -10.87 -6.21
CA SER A 31 9.88 -11.87 -5.37
C SER A 31 10.83 -12.48 -4.34
N MET A 32 10.27 -12.91 -3.21
CA MET A 32 10.99 -13.66 -2.18
C MET A 32 10.95 -15.18 -2.42
N GLY A 33 10.45 -15.61 -3.57
CA GLY A 33 10.28 -17.01 -3.94
C GLY A 33 8.84 -17.48 -3.93
N PRO A 34 8.61 -18.77 -4.24
CA PRO A 34 7.27 -19.35 -4.27
C PRO A 34 6.59 -19.25 -2.90
N GLN A 35 5.30 -18.95 -2.89
CA GLN A 35 4.46 -18.91 -1.69
C GLN A 35 3.18 -19.70 -1.94
N ASN A 36 2.69 -20.36 -0.90
CA ASN A 36 1.43 -21.09 -0.96
C ASN A 36 0.31 -20.26 -0.33
N ASP A 37 -0.72 -19.97 -1.10
CA ASP A 37 -1.89 -19.21 -0.65
C ASP A 37 -2.59 -19.87 0.56
N SER A 38 -2.57 -21.20 0.64
CA SER A 38 -3.14 -21.93 1.78
C SER A 38 -2.44 -21.66 3.11
N ASP A 39 -1.20 -21.17 3.08
CA ASP A 39 -0.42 -20.81 4.26
C ASP A 39 -0.49 -19.30 4.54
N SER A 40 -0.63 -18.48 3.49
CA SER A 40 -0.68 -17.03 3.58
C SER A 40 -1.89 -16.54 4.38
N ILE A 41 -3.09 -17.05 4.09
CA ILE A 41 -4.31 -16.63 4.78
C ILE A 41 -4.29 -17.00 6.27
N PRO A 42 -3.97 -18.26 6.68
CA PRO A 42 -3.81 -18.60 8.08
C PRO A 42 -2.74 -17.77 8.81
N ALA A 43 -1.62 -17.44 8.14
CA ALA A 43 -0.58 -16.61 8.73
C ALA A 43 -1.09 -15.19 9.05
N ILE A 44 -1.83 -14.57 8.11
CA ILE A 44 -2.50 -13.28 8.36
C ILE A 44 -3.48 -13.41 9.54
N HIS A 45 -4.31 -14.46 9.55
CA HIS A 45 -5.27 -14.68 10.63
C HIS A 45 -4.58 -14.82 11.98
N ALA A 46 -3.53 -15.65 12.08
CA ALA A 46 -2.78 -15.83 13.33
C ALA A 46 -2.20 -14.51 13.84
N ALA A 47 -1.61 -13.70 12.95
CA ALA A 47 -1.08 -12.39 13.33
C ALA A 47 -2.17 -11.45 13.86
N LEU A 48 -3.32 -11.38 13.21
CA LEU A 48 -4.46 -10.58 13.66
C LEU A 48 -5.04 -11.11 14.99
N ASP A 49 -5.07 -12.43 15.19
CA ASP A 49 -5.52 -13.06 16.44
C ASP A 49 -4.56 -12.78 17.62
N TYR A 50 -3.26 -12.57 17.34
CA TYR A 50 -2.28 -12.06 18.31
C TYR A 50 -2.45 -10.56 18.61
N GLY A 51 -3.40 -9.87 17.95
CA GLY A 51 -3.76 -8.48 18.20
C GLY A 51 -3.01 -7.46 17.35
N LEU A 52 -2.30 -7.88 16.28
CA LEU A 52 -1.84 -6.95 15.25
C LEU A 52 -3.06 -6.38 14.53
N ASN A 53 -3.01 -5.11 14.14
CA ASN A 53 -4.19 -4.45 13.60
C ASN A 53 -3.95 -3.69 12.29
N TRP A 54 -2.82 -3.92 11.62
CA TRP A 54 -2.54 -3.34 10.31
C TRP A 54 -1.69 -4.26 9.42
N ILE A 55 -1.88 -4.13 8.11
CA ILE A 55 -1.21 -4.91 7.07
C ILE A 55 -0.63 -3.95 6.05
N ASP A 56 0.67 -4.09 5.75
CA ASP A 56 1.35 -3.34 4.70
C ASP A 56 1.58 -4.24 3.48
N THR A 57 0.97 -3.88 2.36
CA THR A 57 1.09 -4.55 1.08
C THR A 57 1.51 -3.55 -0.01
N ALA A 58 1.53 -3.98 -1.27
CA ALA A 58 1.71 -3.13 -2.43
C ALA A 58 1.11 -3.79 -3.68
N ALA A 59 0.67 -2.97 -4.63
CA ALA A 59 0.22 -3.45 -5.93
C ALA A 59 1.31 -4.27 -6.66
N LEU A 60 2.58 -3.87 -6.51
CA LEU A 60 3.73 -4.59 -7.07
C LEU A 60 3.86 -6.02 -6.58
N TYR A 61 3.49 -6.32 -5.31
CA TYR A 61 3.75 -7.63 -4.71
C TYR A 61 2.94 -8.73 -5.38
N GLY A 62 3.62 -9.52 -6.22
CA GLY A 62 2.99 -10.52 -7.06
C GLY A 62 2.05 -9.92 -8.13
N LEU A 63 2.33 -8.70 -8.58
CA LEU A 63 1.56 -7.98 -9.61
C LEU A 63 0.06 -7.94 -9.26
N GLY A 64 -0.24 -7.61 -8.00
CA GLY A 64 -1.60 -7.52 -7.45
C GLY A 64 -2.00 -8.70 -6.55
N HIS A 65 -1.33 -9.84 -6.65
CA HIS A 65 -1.70 -11.07 -5.92
C HIS A 65 -1.73 -10.86 -4.40
N SER A 66 -0.74 -10.16 -3.82
CA SER A 66 -0.71 -9.88 -2.39
C SER A 66 -1.94 -9.10 -1.90
N GLU A 67 -2.39 -8.09 -2.66
CA GLU A 67 -3.61 -7.34 -2.31
C GLU A 67 -4.86 -8.24 -2.35
N GLU A 68 -4.96 -9.15 -3.32
CA GLU A 68 -6.07 -10.11 -3.41
C GLU A 68 -6.08 -11.09 -2.22
N MET A 69 -4.89 -11.57 -1.81
CA MET A 69 -4.74 -12.45 -0.66
C MET A 69 -5.09 -11.75 0.65
N VAL A 70 -4.64 -10.50 0.82
CA VAL A 70 -5.03 -9.65 1.96
C VAL A 70 -6.56 -9.48 1.98
N ALA A 71 -7.18 -9.13 0.85
CA ALA A 71 -8.64 -8.99 0.76
C ALA A 71 -9.38 -10.26 1.19
N ARG A 72 -8.94 -11.43 0.70
CA ARG A 72 -9.52 -12.74 1.08
C ARG A 72 -9.39 -13.01 2.58
N ALA A 73 -8.23 -12.71 3.16
CA ALA A 73 -7.96 -12.94 4.58
C ALA A 73 -8.83 -12.07 5.50
N ILE A 74 -9.09 -10.79 5.10
CA ILE A 74 -9.79 -9.84 5.98
C ILE A 74 -11.28 -9.69 5.69
N GLN A 75 -11.81 -10.29 4.62
CA GLN A 75 -13.19 -10.09 4.14
C GLN A 75 -14.27 -10.32 5.22
N ARG A 76 -14.06 -11.29 6.11
CA ARG A 76 -14.99 -11.68 7.16
C ARG A 76 -14.54 -11.28 8.56
N ARG A 77 -13.49 -10.48 8.67
CA ARG A 77 -12.93 -10.05 9.98
C ARG A 77 -13.67 -8.85 10.55
N THR A 78 -13.91 -8.87 11.83
CA THR A 78 -14.46 -7.75 12.61
C THR A 78 -13.72 -7.70 13.96
N PRO A 79 -13.04 -6.59 14.31
CA PRO A 79 -12.81 -5.43 13.46
C PRO A 79 -11.89 -5.74 12.28
N LYS A 80 -12.03 -4.99 11.18
CA LYS A 80 -11.09 -5.06 10.06
C LYS A 80 -9.77 -4.40 10.45
N PRO A 81 -8.61 -4.98 10.08
CA PRO A 81 -7.32 -4.30 10.23
C PRO A 81 -7.23 -3.12 9.27
N TYR A 82 -6.37 -2.16 9.57
CA TYR A 82 -5.98 -1.13 8.62
C TYR A 82 -5.16 -1.75 7.48
N VAL A 83 -5.39 -1.28 6.26
CA VAL A 83 -4.67 -1.75 5.08
C VAL A 83 -3.89 -0.60 4.46
N PHE A 84 -2.58 -0.79 4.36
CA PHE A 84 -1.64 0.13 3.72
C PHE A 84 -1.19 -0.50 2.41
N THR A 85 -1.23 0.26 1.32
CA THR A 85 -0.73 -0.20 0.02
C THR A 85 0.00 0.91 -0.72
N LYS A 86 0.56 0.59 -1.89
CA LYS A 86 1.51 1.48 -2.56
C LYS A 86 1.25 1.52 -4.07
N CYS A 87 1.51 2.68 -4.68
CA CYS A 87 1.46 2.95 -6.10
C CYS A 87 2.85 3.21 -6.69
N GLU A 88 2.89 3.69 -7.90
CA GLU A 88 4.00 4.11 -8.72
C GLU A 88 4.58 2.97 -9.57
N ARG A 89 4.77 1.76 -9.01
CA ARG A 89 5.20 0.62 -9.83
C ARG A 89 4.05 0.18 -10.74
N VAL A 90 4.36 0.08 -12.02
CA VAL A 90 3.46 -0.39 -13.08
C VAL A 90 4.09 -1.59 -13.78
N TRP A 91 3.30 -2.38 -14.46
CA TRP A 91 3.79 -3.51 -15.25
C TRP A 91 2.98 -3.68 -16.52
N ASP A 92 3.60 -4.27 -17.54
CA ASP A 92 2.97 -4.64 -18.80
C ASP A 92 2.43 -6.09 -18.78
N GLU A 93 1.86 -6.53 -19.91
CA GLU A 93 1.28 -7.88 -20.07
C GLU A 93 2.34 -8.99 -19.93
N ASP A 94 3.60 -8.70 -20.22
CA ASP A 94 4.73 -9.62 -20.07
C ASP A 94 5.29 -9.64 -18.63
N GLY A 95 4.77 -8.79 -17.73
CA GLY A 95 5.23 -8.66 -16.35
C GLY A 95 6.49 -7.82 -16.18
N ASN A 96 6.89 -7.04 -17.20
CA ASN A 96 8.00 -6.11 -17.07
C ASN A 96 7.60 -4.93 -16.20
N ILE A 97 8.38 -4.69 -15.14
CA ILE A 97 8.08 -3.67 -14.13
C ILE A 97 8.73 -2.35 -14.53
N GLY A 98 7.93 -1.30 -14.52
CA GLY A 98 8.33 0.08 -14.72
C GLY A 98 7.92 0.98 -13.57
N ALA A 99 8.17 2.29 -13.73
CA ALA A 99 7.86 3.33 -12.78
C ALA A 99 7.05 4.45 -13.45
N CYS A 100 5.97 4.93 -12.81
CA CYS A 100 5.15 6.01 -13.34
C CYS A 100 4.46 6.80 -12.23
N LEU A 101 4.83 8.08 -12.09
CA LEU A 101 4.21 9.02 -11.14
C LEU A 101 3.23 10.00 -11.81
N LYS A 102 2.83 9.75 -13.08
CA LYS A 102 1.81 10.57 -13.74
C LYS A 102 0.46 10.44 -13.04
N ALA A 103 -0.26 11.54 -12.93
CA ALA A 103 -1.55 11.62 -12.24
C ALA A 103 -2.53 10.52 -12.67
N GLU A 104 -2.68 10.30 -13.99
CA GLU A 104 -3.55 9.24 -14.52
C GLU A 104 -3.13 7.84 -14.06
N SER A 105 -1.81 7.56 -14.04
CA SER A 105 -1.27 6.27 -13.59
C SER A 105 -1.51 6.03 -12.10
N ILE A 106 -1.29 7.05 -11.27
CA ILE A 106 -1.55 7.01 -9.82
C ILE A 106 -3.02 6.75 -9.54
N ARG A 107 -3.93 7.47 -10.22
CA ARG A 107 -5.38 7.30 -10.08
C ARG A 107 -5.82 5.90 -10.46
N ARG A 108 -5.43 5.43 -11.64
CA ARG A 108 -5.72 4.06 -12.09
C ARG A 108 -5.19 3.02 -11.11
N GLY A 109 -3.94 3.17 -10.65
CA GLY A 109 -3.35 2.29 -9.65
C GLY A 109 -4.15 2.23 -8.35
N CYS A 110 -4.66 3.37 -7.87
CA CYS A 110 -5.53 3.44 -6.70
C CYS A 110 -6.84 2.68 -6.92
N GLU A 111 -7.51 2.91 -8.04
CA GLU A 111 -8.78 2.25 -8.39
C GLU A 111 -8.59 0.73 -8.55
N ASP A 112 -7.47 0.31 -9.13
CA ASP A 112 -7.10 -1.11 -9.23
C ASP A 112 -6.85 -1.73 -7.87
N SER A 113 -6.15 -1.04 -6.97
CA SER A 113 -5.91 -1.49 -5.59
C SER A 113 -7.21 -1.60 -4.79
N LEU A 114 -8.11 -0.61 -4.87
CA LEU A 114 -9.44 -0.66 -4.26
C LEU A 114 -10.23 -1.90 -4.72
N ARG A 115 -10.17 -2.19 -6.03
CA ARG A 115 -10.86 -3.35 -6.62
C ARG A 115 -10.27 -4.68 -6.14
N ARG A 116 -8.92 -4.83 -6.10
CA ARG A 116 -8.26 -6.04 -5.60
C ARG A 116 -8.47 -6.24 -4.10
N LEU A 117 -8.37 -5.16 -3.32
CA LEU A 117 -8.60 -5.17 -1.87
C LEU A 117 -10.07 -5.33 -1.49
N LYS A 118 -11.01 -5.18 -2.44
CA LYS A 118 -12.47 -5.22 -2.23
C LYS A 118 -12.93 -4.27 -1.13
N THR A 119 -12.45 -3.04 -1.21
CA THR A 119 -12.77 -1.95 -0.28
C THR A 119 -13.04 -0.66 -1.04
N ASP A 120 -13.87 0.21 -0.47
CA ASP A 120 -14.15 1.53 -1.06
C ASP A 120 -13.12 2.58 -0.64
N VAL A 121 -12.33 2.29 0.42
CA VAL A 121 -11.35 3.24 0.96
C VAL A 121 -10.09 2.49 1.40
N ILE A 122 -8.91 3.03 1.05
CA ILE A 122 -7.60 2.57 1.53
C ILE A 122 -7.21 3.42 2.75
N ASP A 123 -6.73 2.79 3.83
CA ASP A 123 -6.35 3.53 5.04
C ASP A 123 -5.09 4.38 4.85
N LEU A 124 -4.04 3.83 4.23
CA LEU A 124 -2.83 4.57 3.86
C LEU A 124 -2.39 4.19 2.45
N TYR A 125 -2.26 5.18 1.56
CA TYR A 125 -1.78 5.00 0.20
C TYR A 125 -0.46 5.72 0.02
N GLN A 126 0.57 5.00 -0.46
CA GLN A 126 1.95 5.47 -0.44
C GLN A 126 2.56 5.46 -1.85
N ILE A 127 3.41 6.44 -2.16
CA ILE A 127 4.34 6.30 -3.29
C ILE A 127 5.42 5.30 -2.86
N HIS A 128 5.58 4.20 -3.63
CA HIS A 128 6.50 3.11 -3.30
C HIS A 128 7.96 3.54 -3.45
N TRP A 129 8.29 4.20 -4.56
CA TRP A 129 9.60 4.78 -4.86
C TRP A 129 9.44 6.17 -5.49
N PRO A 130 10.34 7.11 -5.22
CA PRO A 130 10.28 8.46 -5.80
C PRO A 130 10.81 8.46 -7.25
N GLU A 131 10.22 7.66 -8.13
CA GLU A 131 10.67 7.45 -9.50
C GLU A 131 9.53 7.58 -10.50
N PRO A 132 9.74 8.32 -11.60
CA PRO A 132 10.88 9.20 -11.87
C PRO A 132 10.88 10.49 -11.02
N ASP A 133 12.03 10.96 -10.57
CA ASP A 133 12.16 12.07 -9.62
C ASP A 133 11.47 13.38 -10.07
N GLN A 134 11.49 13.66 -11.38
CA GLN A 134 10.85 14.87 -11.95
C GLN A 134 9.33 14.85 -11.85
N ASP A 135 8.70 13.73 -11.59
CA ASP A 135 7.24 13.58 -11.57
C ASP A 135 6.69 13.46 -10.12
N ILE A 136 7.54 13.59 -9.10
CA ILE A 136 7.12 13.46 -7.68
C ILE A 136 5.98 14.42 -7.34
N GLU A 137 6.09 15.69 -7.72
CA GLU A 137 5.08 16.70 -7.40
C GLU A 137 3.74 16.39 -8.08
N GLU A 138 3.76 15.91 -9.33
CA GLU A 138 2.56 15.49 -10.04
C GLU A 138 1.87 14.31 -9.33
N GLY A 139 2.65 13.25 -9.05
CA GLY A 139 2.15 12.07 -8.37
C GLY A 139 1.62 12.38 -6.96
N TRP A 140 2.36 13.20 -6.20
CA TRP A 140 1.94 13.58 -4.85
C TRP A 140 0.69 14.46 -4.83
N THR A 141 0.56 15.37 -5.81
CA THR A 141 -0.66 16.17 -6.00
C THR A 141 -1.87 15.27 -6.26
N GLU A 142 -1.70 14.22 -7.05
CA GLU A 142 -2.79 13.28 -7.32
C GLU A 142 -3.15 12.44 -6.08
N LEU A 143 -2.17 12.03 -5.25
CA LEU A 143 -2.47 11.39 -3.98
C LEU A 143 -3.31 12.30 -3.08
N ALA A 144 -2.98 13.59 -3.02
CA ALA A 144 -3.74 14.56 -2.24
C ALA A 144 -5.20 14.66 -2.73
N ARG A 145 -5.43 14.67 -4.05
CA ARG A 145 -6.78 14.65 -4.64
C ARG A 145 -7.56 13.38 -4.30
N LEU A 146 -6.91 12.21 -4.39
CA LEU A 146 -7.54 10.93 -4.01
C LEU A 146 -7.98 10.91 -2.54
N LYS A 147 -7.20 11.58 -1.67
CA LYS A 147 -7.59 11.79 -0.27
C LYS A 147 -8.79 12.73 -0.14
N GLU A 148 -8.81 13.84 -0.86
CA GLU A 148 -9.95 14.78 -0.86
C GLU A 148 -11.23 14.12 -1.38
N GLU A 149 -11.12 13.22 -2.37
CA GLU A 149 -12.22 12.42 -2.90
C GLU A 149 -12.69 11.31 -1.94
N GLY A 150 -11.95 11.05 -0.85
CA GLY A 150 -12.25 10.00 0.12
C GLY A 150 -11.93 8.58 -0.34
N LYS A 151 -11.19 8.40 -1.45
CA LYS A 151 -10.70 7.08 -1.91
C LYS A 151 -9.60 6.53 -1.02
N VAL A 152 -8.82 7.42 -0.39
CA VAL A 152 -7.79 7.07 0.59
C VAL A 152 -7.93 7.97 1.83
N ARG A 153 -7.71 7.43 3.03
CA ARG A 153 -7.79 8.21 4.27
C ARG A 153 -6.53 9.04 4.48
N TYR A 154 -5.39 8.44 4.26
CA TYR A 154 -4.08 9.04 4.48
C TYR A 154 -3.14 8.73 3.33
N ILE A 155 -2.16 9.62 3.13
CA ILE A 155 -1.14 9.50 2.08
C ILE A 155 0.24 9.49 2.72
N GLY A 156 1.15 8.72 2.14
CA GLY A 156 2.50 8.51 2.65
C GLY A 156 3.53 8.30 1.56
N VAL A 157 4.78 8.15 1.98
CA VAL A 157 5.93 7.96 1.08
C VAL A 157 6.77 6.78 1.56
N SER A 158 7.47 6.16 0.62
CA SER A 158 8.43 5.09 0.88
C SER A 158 9.69 5.37 0.08
N ASN A 159 10.87 5.09 0.66
CA ASN A 159 12.17 5.28 -0.01
C ASN A 159 12.53 6.72 -0.42
N PHE A 160 11.85 7.71 0.11
CA PHE A 160 12.12 9.12 -0.16
C PHE A 160 13.33 9.62 0.63
N SER A 161 14.18 10.39 -0.03
CA SER A 161 15.19 11.23 0.63
C SER A 161 14.52 12.41 1.35
N VAL A 162 15.24 13.02 2.30
CA VAL A 162 14.76 14.23 3.00
C VAL A 162 14.42 15.37 2.03
N GLY A 163 15.19 15.52 0.93
CA GLY A 163 14.92 16.52 -0.10
C GLY A 163 13.59 16.26 -0.82
N GLN A 164 13.33 15.02 -1.19
CA GLN A 164 12.08 14.61 -1.83
C GLN A 164 10.88 14.73 -0.89
N MET A 165 11.04 14.34 0.39
CA MET A 165 9.99 14.56 1.40
C MET A 165 9.63 16.04 1.56
N LYS A 166 10.62 16.95 1.56
CA LYS A 166 10.35 18.40 1.64
C LYS A 166 9.57 18.90 0.42
N ARG A 167 9.84 18.37 -0.78
CA ARG A 167 9.08 18.72 -1.99
C ARG A 167 7.63 18.27 -1.90
N ALA A 168 7.39 17.02 -1.51
CA ALA A 168 6.05 16.49 -1.30
C ALA A 168 5.30 17.23 -0.18
N GLN A 169 5.96 17.46 0.96
CA GLN A 169 5.37 18.16 2.11
C GLN A 169 4.94 19.60 1.81
N ALA A 170 5.56 20.27 0.84
CA ALA A 170 5.17 21.60 0.42
C ALA A 170 3.82 21.64 -0.31
N ILE A 171 3.34 20.51 -0.82
CA ILE A 171 2.06 20.36 -1.53
C ILE A 171 0.96 19.88 -0.58
N ALA A 172 1.22 18.78 0.14
CA ALA A 172 0.28 18.19 1.09
C ALA A 172 1.04 17.48 2.22
N PRO A 173 0.48 17.45 3.45
CA PRO A 173 1.13 16.78 4.59
C PRO A 173 1.37 15.30 4.33
N ILE A 174 2.59 14.83 4.62
CA ILE A 174 2.96 13.42 4.65
C ILE A 174 2.49 12.84 6.00
N THR A 175 1.82 11.70 5.96
CA THR A 175 1.38 11.00 7.18
C THR A 175 2.41 9.99 7.65
N SER A 176 3.05 9.26 6.71
CA SER A 176 4.06 8.23 6.99
C SER A 176 5.08 8.16 5.86
#